data_6ba3e4d48b31f1c290bb8fd16ef9ea1e
#
_entry.id   6ba3e4d48b31f1c290bb8fd16ef9ea1e
#
_cell.length_a   1.000
_cell.length_b   1.000
_cell.length_c   1.000
_cell.angle_alpha   90.00
_cell.angle_beta   90.00
_cell.angle_gamma   90.00
#
_symmetry.space_group_name_H-M   'P 1'
#
loop_
_entity.id
_entity.type
_entity.pdbx_description
1 polymer ?
#
loop_
_entity_poly.entity_id
_entity_poly.type
_entity_poly.pdbx_seq_one_letter_code
_entity_poly.pdbx_strand_id
1 'polypeptide(L)'
;MILAALTLYDIKYCDYKTLTKLLPKERLDKIDSYKTESSKLESLASGLLLRHLLEQYGCKNYSFSYNKYGKPYIEHGPHFSLTHSNKLVCCAVNDNNIGIDAEFISAARDNVARRSFSSEEYASYSTASDHTSEFYRLWTRKEAYLKYIGTGLASPMYKFNTLSPDIDSMLQSIRLHNYWLSICIKEKAEPILQLLNFSDIITEY
;
A
#
# COMPACT_ATOMS: atom_id res chain seq x y z
N MET A 1 -12.54 6.78 -5.97
CA MET A 1 -11.46 6.06 -5.24
C MET A 1 -11.78 6.04 -3.76
N ILE A 2 -11.71 4.87 -3.12
CA ILE A 2 -11.79 4.71 -1.67
C ILE A 2 -10.40 4.32 -1.18
N LEU A 3 -9.89 5.02 -0.17
CA LEU A 3 -8.64 4.72 0.52
C LEU A 3 -8.95 4.50 1.99
N ALA A 4 -8.57 3.38 2.55
CA ALA A 4 -8.68 3.12 3.97
C ALA A 4 -7.32 2.84 4.60
N ALA A 5 -7.15 3.31 5.82
CA ALA A 5 -6.01 3.02 6.68
C ALA A 5 -6.51 2.41 8.00
N LEU A 6 -5.85 1.35 8.43
CA LEU A 6 -6.15 0.59 9.63
C LEU A 6 -4.88 0.45 10.47
N THR A 7 -4.98 0.69 11.77
CA THR A 7 -3.90 0.41 12.71
C THR A 7 -4.08 -0.95 13.37
N LEU A 8 -2.98 -1.69 13.55
CA LEU A 8 -3.00 -3.04 14.12
C LEU A 8 -2.94 -3.06 15.65
N TYR A 9 -3.11 -1.92 16.33
CA TYR A 9 -2.98 -1.86 17.78
C TYR A 9 -4.05 -2.65 18.53
N ASP A 10 -5.24 -2.81 17.92
CA ASP A 10 -6.43 -3.39 18.59
C ASP A 10 -6.66 -4.87 18.26
N ILE A 11 -5.81 -5.53 17.47
CA ILE A 11 -5.98 -6.94 17.08
C ILE A 11 -5.76 -7.93 18.23
N LYS A 12 -5.32 -7.49 19.38
CA LYS A 12 -5.08 -8.36 20.57
C LYS A 12 -6.29 -9.17 21.03
N TYR A 13 -7.50 -8.80 20.65
CA TYR A 13 -8.77 -9.37 21.12
C TYR A 13 -9.50 -10.23 20.09
N CYS A 14 -8.94 -10.39 18.89
CA CYS A 14 -9.60 -11.12 17.81
C CYS A 14 -9.14 -12.57 17.75
N ASP A 15 -10.11 -13.48 17.66
CA ASP A 15 -9.84 -14.88 17.33
C ASP A 15 -9.31 -15.00 15.90
N TYR A 16 -7.99 -15.16 15.75
CA TYR A 16 -7.31 -15.32 14.48
C TYR A 16 -7.96 -16.41 13.60
N LYS A 17 -8.36 -17.55 14.22
CA LYS A 17 -9.00 -18.66 13.50
C LYS A 17 -10.37 -18.29 12.93
N THR A 18 -11.11 -17.45 13.61
CA THR A 18 -12.41 -16.98 13.13
C THR A 18 -12.23 -16.03 11.96
N LEU A 19 -11.29 -15.10 12.06
CA LEU A 19 -11.00 -14.11 11.03
C LEU A 19 -10.46 -14.70 9.74
N THR A 20 -9.64 -15.76 9.83
CA THR A 20 -9.13 -16.45 8.64
C THR A 20 -10.26 -17.07 7.81
N LYS A 21 -11.38 -17.49 8.41
CA LYS A 21 -12.54 -18.02 7.67
C LYS A 21 -13.21 -16.99 6.75
N LEU A 22 -12.96 -15.73 6.97
CA LEU A 22 -13.50 -14.63 6.18
C LEU A 22 -12.72 -14.38 4.88
N LEU A 23 -11.59 -15.03 4.69
CA LEU A 23 -10.71 -14.82 3.55
C LEU A 23 -10.70 -16.00 2.58
N PRO A 24 -10.51 -15.76 1.28
CA PRO A 24 -10.38 -16.83 0.30
C PRO A 24 -9.10 -17.66 0.55
N LYS A 25 -9.12 -18.91 0.12
CA LYS A 25 -8.04 -19.89 0.36
C LYS A 25 -6.67 -19.39 -0.10
N GLU A 26 -6.60 -18.77 -1.27
CA GLU A 26 -5.34 -18.24 -1.83
C GLU A 26 -4.71 -17.18 -0.90
N ARG A 27 -5.54 -16.44 -0.18
CA ARG A 27 -5.07 -15.46 0.79
C ARG A 27 -4.56 -16.13 2.06
N LEU A 28 -5.19 -17.21 2.50
CA LEU A 28 -4.75 -18.01 3.64
C LEU A 28 -3.40 -18.67 3.35
N ASP A 29 -3.23 -19.28 2.18
CA ASP A 29 -1.98 -19.90 1.76
C ASP A 29 -0.82 -18.87 1.80
N LYS A 30 -1.09 -17.63 1.37
CA LYS A 30 -0.11 -16.53 1.47
C LYS A 30 0.19 -16.16 2.93
N ILE A 31 -0.81 -16.05 3.79
CA ILE A 31 -0.63 -15.74 5.21
C ILE A 31 0.24 -16.83 5.87
N ASP A 32 -0.04 -18.09 5.60
CA ASP A 32 0.68 -19.22 6.19
C ASP A 32 2.14 -19.30 5.70
N SER A 33 2.45 -18.76 4.54
CA SER A 33 3.82 -18.69 4.01
C SER A 33 4.74 -17.76 4.79
N TYR A 34 4.21 -16.82 5.57
CA TYR A 34 5.02 -15.90 6.38
C TYR A 34 5.58 -16.58 7.62
N LYS A 35 6.84 -16.25 7.95
CA LYS A 35 7.58 -16.88 9.07
C LYS A 35 7.27 -16.28 10.42
N THR A 36 6.87 -15.00 10.48
CA THR A 36 6.65 -14.27 11.73
C THR A 36 5.18 -14.01 11.99
N GLU A 37 4.77 -14.05 13.23
CA GLU A 37 3.41 -13.71 13.68
C GLU A 37 3.00 -12.30 13.23
N SER A 38 3.92 -11.33 13.31
CA SER A 38 3.68 -9.95 12.87
C SER A 38 3.32 -9.90 11.38
N SER A 39 4.11 -10.57 10.53
CA SER A 39 3.84 -10.59 9.08
C SER A 39 2.55 -11.32 8.73
N LYS A 40 2.22 -12.38 9.46
CA LYS A 40 0.92 -13.07 9.32
C LYS A 40 -0.23 -12.15 9.67
N LEU A 41 -0.10 -11.41 10.77
CA LEU A 41 -1.12 -10.48 11.24
C LEU A 41 -1.32 -9.30 10.27
N GLU A 42 -0.23 -8.71 9.77
CA GLU A 42 -0.27 -7.65 8.75
C GLU A 42 -0.93 -8.16 7.46
N SER A 43 -0.60 -9.38 7.05
CA SER A 43 -1.20 -10.00 5.87
C SER A 43 -2.69 -10.31 6.07
N LEU A 44 -3.09 -10.80 7.24
CA LEU A 44 -4.50 -11.02 7.62
C LEU A 44 -5.28 -9.70 7.57
N ALA A 45 -4.80 -8.68 8.28
CA ALA A 45 -5.42 -7.36 8.32
C ALA A 45 -5.54 -6.74 6.91
N SER A 46 -4.50 -6.87 6.08
CA SER A 46 -4.55 -6.41 4.69
C SER A 46 -5.64 -7.12 3.87
N GLY A 47 -5.82 -8.42 4.10
CA GLY A 47 -6.86 -9.21 3.44
C GLY A 47 -8.27 -8.79 3.86
N LEU A 48 -8.47 -8.60 5.16
CA LEU A 48 -9.77 -8.17 5.72
C LEU A 48 -10.12 -6.74 5.29
N LEU A 49 -9.15 -5.83 5.30
CA LEU A 49 -9.33 -4.46 4.84
C LEU A 49 -9.69 -4.42 3.35
N LEU A 50 -9.00 -5.21 2.52
CA LEU A 50 -9.34 -5.31 1.10
C LEU A 50 -10.75 -5.86 0.90
N ARG A 51 -11.13 -6.91 1.61
CA ARG A 51 -12.48 -7.47 1.55
C ARG A 51 -13.53 -6.41 1.90
N HIS A 52 -13.38 -5.72 3.02
CA HIS A 52 -14.27 -4.64 3.45
C HIS A 52 -14.45 -3.57 2.37
N LEU A 53 -13.35 -3.09 1.77
CA LEU A 53 -13.42 -2.08 0.70
C LEU A 53 -14.05 -2.62 -0.59
N LEU A 54 -13.77 -3.87 -0.95
CA LEU A 54 -14.39 -4.50 -2.13
C LEU A 54 -15.91 -4.64 -1.94
N GLU A 55 -16.36 -5.00 -0.74
CA GLU A 55 -17.80 -5.07 -0.40
C GLU A 55 -18.46 -3.69 -0.46
N GLN A 56 -17.83 -2.64 0.07
CA GLN A 56 -18.28 -1.26 -0.08
C GLN A 56 -18.34 -0.83 -1.55
N TYR A 57 -17.43 -1.34 -2.38
CA TYR A 57 -17.37 -1.08 -3.82
C TYR A 57 -18.40 -1.89 -4.62
N GLY A 58 -19.18 -2.77 -3.95
CA GLY A 58 -20.17 -3.65 -4.58
C GLY A 58 -19.60 -4.95 -5.16
N CYS A 59 -18.31 -5.24 -4.94
CA CYS A 59 -17.61 -6.44 -5.42
C CYS A 59 -17.56 -7.49 -4.31
N LYS A 60 -18.62 -8.31 -4.19
CA LYS A 60 -18.74 -9.34 -3.12
C LYS A 60 -18.12 -10.69 -3.50
N ASN A 61 -18.18 -11.06 -4.78
CA ASN A 61 -17.65 -12.33 -5.29
C ASN A 61 -16.47 -12.03 -6.20
N TYR A 62 -15.27 -12.40 -5.79
CA TYR A 62 -14.06 -12.17 -6.56
C TYR A 62 -13.06 -13.31 -6.36
N SER A 63 -12.22 -13.50 -7.37
CA SER A 63 -11.02 -14.33 -7.31
C SER A 63 -9.82 -13.51 -7.75
N PHE A 64 -8.65 -13.84 -7.23
CA PHE A 64 -7.42 -13.17 -7.62
C PHE A 64 -6.76 -13.87 -8.79
N SER A 65 -6.40 -13.07 -9.79
CA SER A 65 -5.42 -13.42 -10.81
C SER A 65 -4.12 -12.66 -10.55
N TYR A 66 -3.02 -13.09 -11.16
CA TYR A 66 -1.73 -12.46 -10.97
C TYR A 66 -1.13 -12.09 -12.32
N ASN A 67 -0.60 -10.88 -12.42
CA ASN A 67 0.15 -10.52 -13.62
C ASN A 67 1.52 -11.24 -13.62
N LYS A 68 2.26 -11.12 -14.73
CA LYS A 68 3.58 -11.77 -14.90
C LYS A 68 4.65 -11.35 -13.86
N TYR A 69 4.40 -10.28 -13.11
CA TYR A 69 5.27 -9.78 -12.03
C TYR A 69 4.74 -10.07 -10.63
N GLY A 70 3.63 -10.81 -10.53
CA GLY A 70 3.03 -11.19 -9.24
C GLY A 70 2.09 -10.15 -8.61
N LYS A 71 1.76 -9.06 -9.29
CA LYS A 71 0.73 -8.13 -8.80
C LYS A 71 -0.64 -8.80 -8.88
N PRO A 72 -1.38 -8.93 -7.76
CA PRO A 72 -2.74 -9.44 -7.79
C PRO A 72 -3.70 -8.45 -8.44
N TYR A 73 -4.70 -8.96 -9.14
CA TYR A 73 -5.80 -8.19 -9.70
C TYR A 73 -7.08 -9.02 -9.71
N ILE A 74 -8.23 -8.38 -9.90
CA ILE A 74 -9.55 -9.02 -10.06
C ILE A 74 -9.93 -8.86 -11.52
N GLU A 75 -10.17 -9.97 -12.20
CA GLU A 75 -10.57 -9.95 -13.61
C GLU A 75 -11.96 -9.34 -13.74
N HIS A 76 -12.10 -8.31 -14.59
CA HIS A 76 -13.32 -7.51 -14.75
C HIS A 76 -13.84 -6.84 -13.45
N GLY A 77 -12.99 -6.73 -12.42
CA GLY A 77 -13.31 -6.09 -11.16
C GLY A 77 -12.55 -4.77 -10.94
N PRO A 78 -12.75 -4.13 -9.80
CA PRO A 78 -12.04 -2.91 -9.46
C PRO A 78 -10.54 -3.17 -9.28
N HIS A 79 -9.74 -2.15 -9.59
CA HIS A 79 -8.32 -2.14 -9.29
C HIS A 79 -8.09 -1.87 -7.81
N PHE A 80 -7.07 -2.49 -7.24
CA PHE A 80 -6.70 -2.26 -5.85
C PHE A 80 -5.19 -2.24 -5.64
N SER A 81 -4.78 -1.65 -4.54
CA SER A 81 -3.40 -1.66 -4.07
C SER A 81 -3.35 -1.74 -2.56
N LEU A 82 -2.39 -2.49 -2.05
CA LEU A 82 -2.18 -2.76 -0.63
C LEU A 82 -0.77 -2.34 -0.21
N THR A 83 -0.67 -1.84 1.01
CA THR A 83 0.61 -1.60 1.68
C THR A 83 0.48 -1.77 3.17
N HIS A 84 1.58 -2.07 3.84
CA HIS A 84 1.67 -2.12 5.29
C HIS A 84 3.08 -1.76 5.74
N SER A 85 3.18 -1.06 6.85
CA SER A 85 4.45 -0.71 7.49
C SER A 85 4.20 -0.45 8.97
N ASN A 86 4.98 -1.09 9.84
CA ASN A 86 4.99 -0.86 11.29
C ASN A 86 3.57 -0.69 11.91
N LYS A 87 2.74 -1.72 11.79
CA LYS A 87 1.37 -1.76 12.32
C LYS A 87 0.33 -0.86 11.62
N LEU A 88 0.68 -0.21 10.53
CA LEU A 88 -0.27 0.45 9.64
C LEU A 88 -0.51 -0.44 8.44
N VAL A 89 -1.77 -0.63 8.09
CA VAL A 89 -2.20 -1.28 6.86
C VAL A 89 -3.05 -0.29 6.07
N CYS A 90 -2.75 -0.14 4.79
CA CYS A 90 -3.55 0.69 3.90
C CYS A 90 -4.01 -0.12 2.69
N CYS A 91 -5.21 0.18 2.24
CA CYS A 91 -5.81 -0.38 1.04
C CYS A 91 -6.50 0.73 0.25
N ALA A 92 -6.34 0.71 -1.06
CA ALA A 92 -7.09 1.56 -1.97
C ALA A 92 -7.79 0.73 -3.04
N VAL A 93 -9.02 1.12 -3.38
CA VAL A 93 -9.84 0.52 -4.45
C VAL A 93 -10.30 1.62 -5.40
N ASN A 94 -10.23 1.38 -6.69
CA ASN A 94 -10.53 2.36 -7.73
C ASN A 94 -11.01 1.66 -9.03
N ASP A 95 -11.73 2.40 -9.90
CA ASP A 95 -12.13 1.90 -11.23
C ASP A 95 -10.95 1.71 -12.18
N ASN A 96 -9.92 2.56 -12.05
CA ASN A 96 -8.72 2.54 -12.86
C ASN A 96 -7.51 2.08 -12.04
N ASN A 97 -6.40 1.79 -12.73
CA ASN A 97 -5.15 1.43 -12.09
C ASN A 97 -4.79 2.36 -10.92
N ILE A 98 -4.34 1.76 -9.84
CA ILE A 98 -3.92 2.45 -8.63
C ILE A 98 -2.69 1.77 -8.04
N GLY A 99 -1.83 2.58 -7.42
CA GLY A 99 -0.73 2.14 -6.59
C GLY A 99 -0.68 2.96 -5.32
N ILE A 100 -0.51 2.33 -4.17
CA ILE A 100 -0.29 3.02 -2.89
C ILE A 100 0.92 2.44 -2.18
N ASP A 101 1.62 3.29 -1.47
CA ASP A 101 2.65 2.86 -0.54
C ASP A 101 2.67 3.72 0.71
N ALA A 102 2.87 3.08 1.86
CA ALA A 102 2.95 3.73 3.17
C ALA A 102 4.15 3.19 3.94
N GLU A 103 4.94 4.10 4.53
CA GLU A 103 6.11 3.74 5.31
C GLU A 103 6.19 4.53 6.60
N PHE A 104 6.48 3.79 7.69
CA PHE A 104 6.80 4.39 8.98
C PHE A 104 8.15 5.10 8.90
N ILE A 105 8.20 6.35 9.34
CA ILE A 105 9.40 7.17 9.33
C ILE A 105 10.32 6.71 10.47
N SER A 106 11.43 6.15 10.08
CA SER A 106 12.53 5.73 10.98
C SER A 106 13.83 6.41 10.57
N ALA A 107 14.99 5.78 10.73
CA ALA A 107 16.24 6.35 10.25
C ALA A 107 16.31 6.32 8.70
N ALA A 108 16.78 7.41 8.09
CA ALA A 108 17.07 7.46 6.66
C ALA A 108 18.12 6.41 6.26
N ARG A 109 18.01 5.91 5.04
CA ARG A 109 18.88 4.85 4.50
C ARG A 109 19.67 5.38 3.31
N ASP A 110 20.76 6.12 3.57
CA ASP A 110 21.59 6.76 2.51
C ASP A 110 22.00 5.80 1.40
N ASN A 111 22.43 4.59 1.77
CA ASN A 111 22.84 3.59 0.78
C ASN A 111 21.67 3.15 -0.12
N VAL A 112 20.46 3.14 0.41
CA VAL A 112 19.25 2.83 -0.38
C VAL A 112 18.92 4.03 -1.28
N ALA A 113 18.95 5.25 -0.75
CA ALA A 113 18.74 6.47 -1.54
C ALA A 113 19.67 6.53 -2.76
N ARG A 114 20.97 6.31 -2.56
CA ARG A 114 21.98 6.31 -3.65
C ARG A 114 21.71 5.28 -4.75
N ARG A 115 21.11 4.15 -4.42
CA ARG A 115 20.83 3.06 -5.38
C ARG A 115 19.47 3.15 -6.04
N SER A 116 18.53 3.86 -5.42
CA SER A 116 17.13 3.83 -5.81
C SER A 116 16.60 5.16 -6.35
N PHE A 117 17.18 6.28 -5.96
CA PHE A 117 16.72 7.59 -6.39
C PHE A 117 17.40 7.99 -7.71
N SER A 118 16.68 8.74 -8.54
CA SER A 118 17.27 9.44 -9.68
C SER A 118 18.21 10.55 -9.19
N SER A 119 18.97 11.16 -10.09
CA SER A 119 19.84 12.29 -9.76
C SER A 119 19.09 13.45 -9.11
N GLU A 120 17.91 13.79 -9.61
CA GLU A 120 17.08 14.89 -9.12
C GLU A 120 16.45 14.56 -7.77
N GLU A 121 15.96 13.32 -7.60
CA GLU A 121 15.43 12.87 -6.32
C GLU A 121 16.53 12.79 -5.24
N TYR A 122 17.73 12.34 -5.61
CA TYR A 122 18.85 12.32 -4.69
C TYR A 122 19.30 13.74 -4.32
N ALA A 123 19.28 14.68 -5.27
CA ALA A 123 19.54 16.09 -4.98
C ALA A 123 18.49 16.66 -4.01
N SER A 124 17.19 16.41 -4.24
CA SER A 124 16.11 16.80 -3.32
C SER A 124 16.33 16.24 -1.92
N TYR A 125 16.61 14.93 -1.83
CA TYR A 125 16.91 14.25 -0.57
C TYR A 125 18.12 14.88 0.15
N SER A 126 19.25 15.08 -0.57
CA SER A 126 20.50 15.53 0.04
C SER A 126 20.49 16.99 0.48
N THR A 127 19.59 17.81 -0.02
CA THR A 127 19.45 19.24 0.34
C THR A 127 18.27 19.53 1.28
N ALA A 128 17.43 18.52 1.57
CA ALA A 128 16.27 18.68 2.45
C ALA A 128 16.73 19.00 3.88
N SER A 129 16.01 19.88 4.57
CA SER A 129 16.24 20.17 6.01
C SER A 129 15.90 18.97 6.92
N ASP A 130 14.91 18.17 6.53
CA ASP A 130 14.57 16.88 7.15
C ASP A 130 14.84 15.76 6.15
N HIS A 131 16.09 15.31 6.08
CA HIS A 131 16.53 14.21 5.21
C HIS A 131 15.72 12.93 5.43
N THR A 132 15.39 12.64 6.69
CA THR A 132 14.65 11.42 7.03
C THR A 132 13.25 11.46 6.45
N SER A 133 12.53 12.54 6.66
CA SER A 133 11.18 12.72 6.09
C SER A 133 11.19 12.67 4.56
N GLU A 134 12.14 13.37 3.94
CA GLU A 134 12.25 13.42 2.48
C GLU A 134 12.60 12.06 1.88
N PHE A 135 13.46 11.26 2.54
CA PHE A 135 13.75 9.89 2.13
C PHE A 135 12.45 9.07 2.01
N TYR A 136 11.61 9.06 3.07
CA TYR A 136 10.39 8.27 3.07
C TYR A 136 9.33 8.81 2.12
N ARG A 137 9.25 10.13 1.94
CA ARG A 137 8.39 10.74 0.93
C ARG A 137 8.72 10.26 -0.49
N LEU A 138 9.99 10.31 -0.86
CA LEU A 138 10.46 9.87 -2.18
C LEU A 138 10.34 8.34 -2.34
N TRP A 139 10.65 7.59 -1.30
CA TRP A 139 10.56 6.14 -1.30
C TRP A 139 9.13 5.67 -1.55
N THR A 140 8.16 6.19 -0.78
CA THR A 140 6.75 5.82 -0.95
C THR A 140 6.20 6.22 -2.32
N ARG A 141 6.65 7.33 -2.90
CA ARG A 141 6.29 7.74 -4.27
C ARG A 141 6.78 6.72 -5.30
N LYS A 142 8.03 6.27 -5.19
CA LYS A 142 8.59 5.25 -6.09
C LYS A 142 7.85 3.92 -5.98
N GLU A 143 7.61 3.45 -4.78
CA GLU A 143 6.88 2.20 -4.56
C GLU A 143 5.41 2.30 -5.03
N ALA A 144 4.73 3.42 -4.78
CA ALA A 144 3.38 3.65 -5.26
C ALA A 144 3.33 3.64 -6.81
N TYR A 145 4.29 4.27 -7.47
CA TYR A 145 4.40 4.25 -8.94
C TYR A 145 4.66 2.84 -9.48
N LEU A 146 5.58 2.07 -8.86
CA LEU A 146 5.84 0.68 -9.26
C LEU A 146 4.61 -0.22 -9.07
N LYS A 147 3.87 -0.01 -7.99
CA LYS A 147 2.60 -0.71 -7.75
C LYS A 147 1.54 -0.31 -8.78
N TYR A 148 1.48 0.97 -9.17
CA TYR A 148 0.60 1.46 -10.22
C TYR A 148 0.89 0.78 -11.55
N ILE A 149 2.13 0.80 -12.05
CA ILE A 149 2.50 0.15 -13.31
C ILE A 149 2.53 -1.38 -13.20
N GLY A 150 2.55 -1.92 -12.01
CA GLY A 150 2.43 -3.36 -11.73
C GLY A 150 3.66 -4.18 -12.06
N THR A 151 4.84 -3.56 -12.15
CA THR A 151 6.11 -4.24 -12.46
C THR A 151 6.90 -4.66 -11.22
N GLY A 152 6.56 -4.12 -10.05
CA GLY A 152 7.31 -4.33 -8.83
C GLY A 152 8.80 -4.01 -9.03
N LEU A 153 9.67 -4.70 -8.31
CA LEU A 153 11.12 -4.50 -8.35
C LEU A 153 11.80 -4.95 -9.66
N ALA A 154 11.05 -5.50 -10.63
CA ALA A 154 11.58 -5.77 -11.96
C ALA A 154 11.95 -4.49 -12.73
N SER A 155 11.35 -3.36 -12.36
CA SER A 155 11.73 -2.03 -12.88
C SER A 155 12.72 -1.37 -11.93
N PRO A 156 13.97 -1.09 -12.35
CA PRO A 156 14.95 -0.42 -11.51
C PRO A 156 14.49 0.98 -11.12
N MET A 157 14.42 1.26 -9.82
CA MET A 157 13.89 2.52 -9.28
C MET A 157 14.66 3.75 -9.76
N TYR A 158 15.98 3.68 -9.91
CA TYR A 158 16.81 4.81 -10.34
C TYR A 158 16.58 5.26 -11.79
N LYS A 159 15.85 4.45 -12.61
CA LYS A 159 15.60 4.74 -14.02
C LYS A 159 14.42 5.68 -14.27
N PHE A 160 13.66 6.01 -13.27
CA PHE A 160 12.54 6.96 -13.38
C PHE A 160 12.59 7.99 -12.25
N ASN A 161 12.05 9.17 -12.52
CA ASN A 161 12.05 10.30 -11.60
C ASN A 161 10.61 10.64 -11.22
N THR A 162 10.25 10.43 -9.96
CA THR A 162 8.89 10.75 -9.46
C THR A 162 8.64 12.24 -9.27
N LEU A 163 9.68 13.07 -9.46
CA LEU A 163 9.57 14.53 -9.47
C LEU A 163 9.42 15.09 -10.89
N SER A 164 9.52 14.25 -11.94
CA SER A 164 9.26 14.70 -13.30
C SER A 164 7.78 15.05 -13.48
N PRO A 165 7.41 16.11 -14.23
CA PRO A 165 6.05 16.62 -14.32
C PRO A 165 5.01 15.56 -14.73
N ASP A 166 5.36 14.65 -15.61
CA ASP A 166 4.51 13.56 -16.08
C ASP A 166 4.17 12.55 -15.00
N ILE A 167 5.14 12.15 -14.17
CA ILE A 167 4.93 11.21 -13.06
C ILE A 167 4.41 11.96 -11.82
N ASP A 168 4.95 13.14 -11.52
CA ASP A 168 4.51 13.94 -10.37
C ASP A 168 3.01 14.28 -10.45
N SER A 169 2.51 14.55 -11.65
CA SER A 169 1.09 14.81 -11.88
C SER A 169 0.18 13.65 -11.46
N MET A 170 0.68 12.43 -11.43
CA MET A 170 -0.02 11.20 -11.04
C MET A 170 0.11 10.88 -9.55
N LEU A 171 1.02 11.54 -8.84
CA LEU A 171 1.37 11.21 -7.47
C LEU A 171 0.84 12.24 -6.47
N GLN A 172 0.29 11.74 -5.38
CA GLN A 172 -0.09 12.52 -4.22
C GLN A 172 0.55 11.90 -2.99
N SER A 173 1.20 12.71 -2.14
CA SER A 173 1.83 12.26 -0.91
C SER A 173 1.18 12.93 0.29
N ILE A 174 0.85 12.14 1.31
CA ILE A 174 0.15 12.55 2.51
C ILE A 174 1.02 12.18 3.72
N ARG A 175 1.21 13.14 4.63
CA ARG A 175 1.80 12.88 5.94
C ARG A 175 0.70 12.43 6.89
N LEU A 176 0.79 11.18 7.38
CA LEU A 176 -0.13 10.62 8.35
C LEU A 176 0.66 10.30 9.64
N HIS A 177 0.65 11.21 10.62
CA HIS A 177 1.45 11.10 11.83
C HIS A 177 2.94 10.80 11.51
N ASN A 178 3.42 9.63 11.92
CA ASN A 178 4.79 9.17 11.69
C ASN A 178 4.93 8.32 10.40
N TYR A 179 4.01 8.45 9.44
CA TYR A 179 4.07 7.76 8.17
C TYR A 179 4.07 8.73 7.00
N TRP A 180 4.73 8.35 5.92
CA TRP A 180 4.43 8.86 4.58
C TRP A 180 3.56 7.86 3.85
N LEU A 181 2.49 8.34 3.25
CA LEU A 181 1.63 7.61 2.34
C LEU A 181 1.67 8.29 0.98
N SER A 182 1.93 7.55 -0.08
CA SER A 182 1.83 8.03 -1.46
C SER A 182 0.82 7.22 -2.25
N ILE A 183 0.08 7.93 -3.10
CA ILE A 183 -0.94 7.39 -4.00
C ILE A 183 -0.54 7.75 -5.41
N CYS A 184 -0.56 6.77 -6.33
CA CYS A 184 -0.34 6.95 -7.76
C CYS A 184 -1.62 6.58 -8.52
N ILE A 185 -2.19 7.54 -9.23
CA ILE A 185 -3.35 7.37 -10.13
C ILE A 185 -3.21 8.30 -11.33
N LYS A 186 -3.75 7.92 -12.48
CA LYS A 186 -3.65 8.74 -13.71
C LYS A 186 -4.50 10.01 -13.62
N GLU A 187 -5.69 9.92 -13.08
CA GLU A 187 -6.60 11.05 -12.92
C GLU A 187 -6.68 11.41 -11.45
N LYS A 188 -6.21 12.61 -11.09
CA LYS A 188 -6.29 13.09 -9.71
C LYS A 188 -7.74 13.15 -9.27
N ALA A 189 -8.12 12.27 -8.36
CA ALA A 189 -9.35 12.33 -7.62
C ALA A 189 -9.01 12.52 -6.14
N GLU A 190 -9.76 13.35 -5.44
CA GLU A 190 -9.61 13.41 -3.99
C GLU A 190 -9.99 12.06 -3.39
N PRO A 191 -9.10 11.40 -2.63
CA PRO A 191 -9.40 10.14 -2.00
C PRO A 191 -10.43 10.35 -0.89
N ILE A 192 -11.45 9.51 -0.84
CA ILE A 192 -12.26 9.38 0.37
C ILE A 192 -11.40 8.58 1.36
N LEU A 193 -10.71 9.28 2.24
CA LEU A 193 -9.86 8.65 3.26
C LEU A 193 -10.72 8.20 4.44
N GLN A 194 -10.69 6.92 4.72
CA GLN A 194 -11.31 6.30 5.88
C GLN A 194 -10.23 5.86 6.88
N LEU A 195 -10.25 6.36 8.08
CA LEU A 195 -9.45 5.87 9.20
C LEU A 195 -10.32 4.89 9.99
N LEU A 196 -10.00 3.61 9.91
CA LEU A 196 -10.79 2.53 10.46
C LEU A 196 -10.10 1.92 11.68
N ASN A 197 -10.91 1.50 12.64
CA ASN A 197 -10.52 0.59 13.70
C ASN A 197 -10.79 -0.84 13.25
N PHE A 198 -10.15 -1.80 13.89
CA PHE A 198 -10.35 -3.20 13.52
C PHE A 198 -11.79 -3.67 13.74
N SER A 199 -12.47 -3.17 14.79
CA SER A 199 -13.89 -3.39 15.04
C SER A 199 -14.79 -2.98 13.88
N ASP A 200 -14.44 -1.93 13.14
CA ASP A 200 -15.25 -1.43 12.03
C ASP A 200 -15.29 -2.41 10.85
N ILE A 201 -14.26 -3.25 10.73
CA ILE A 201 -14.11 -4.22 9.64
C ILE A 201 -14.78 -5.56 9.95
N ILE A 202 -14.95 -5.91 11.24
CA ILE A 202 -15.44 -7.22 11.67
C ILE A 202 -16.89 -7.20 12.18
N THR A 203 -17.49 -6.04 12.45
CA THR A 203 -18.86 -5.90 12.99
C THR A 203 -19.96 -6.25 11.99
N GLU A 204 -19.66 -6.52 10.75
CA GLU A 204 -20.63 -6.93 9.72
C GLU A 204 -20.82 -8.46 9.63
N TYR A 205 -20.30 -9.24 10.64
CA TYR A 205 -20.35 -10.72 10.60
C TYR A 205 -20.80 -11.34 11.93
#